data_8d6da6abbaed54035b593a0aaa3b126d
#
_entry.id   8d6da6abbaed54035b593a0aaa3b126d
#
_cell.length_a   1.000
_cell.length_b   1.000
_cell.length_c   1.000
_cell.angle_alpha   90.00
_cell.angle_beta   90.00
_cell.angle_gamma   90.00
#
_symmetry.space_group_name_H-M   'P 1'
#
loop_
_entity.id
_entity.type
_entity.pdbx_description
1 polymer ?
#
loop_
_entity_poly.entity_id
_entity_poly.type
_entity_poly.pdbx_seq_one_letter_code
_entity_poly.pdbx_strand_id
1 'polypeptide(L)'
;GKNRLAELVDRIADIPGIEWIKLHYAYPAGFPMELLTVMRERKNVCKYLDIALQHCSDHMLQQMRRGISKKQTIELIRKIRQEVPGIFIRTTLMTGHPGETAEDFEELCEFVREMRFERLGVFPYSHEDDTWCDRHYQDDVPEEIKRERAGRIMQIQAGIAEEIGRSQIGQVVKVLIDRQEEEYYVGRTEHDSPEVDPEVLIPGERTLQVGEFYRMVITGADEYDLFAEIREEE
;
A
#
# COMPACT_ATOMS: atom_id res chain seq x y z
N GLY A 1 -26.48 4.96 8.09
CA GLY A 1 -26.27 3.80 8.94
C GLY A 1 -24.90 3.88 9.62
N LYS A 2 -24.70 3.19 10.73
CA LYS A 2 -23.40 3.13 11.42
C LYS A 2 -22.44 2.24 10.61
N ASN A 3 -21.19 2.69 10.41
CA ASN A 3 -20.15 1.84 9.85
C ASN A 3 -19.84 0.71 10.84
N ARG A 4 -19.85 -0.54 10.39
CA ARG A 4 -19.62 -1.75 11.22
C ARG A 4 -18.44 -2.56 10.75
N LEU A 5 -17.52 -1.97 9.98
CA LEU A 5 -16.38 -2.70 9.43
C LEU A 5 -15.47 -3.26 10.53
N ALA A 6 -15.21 -2.49 11.58
CA ALA A 6 -14.40 -2.96 12.71
C ALA A 6 -15.01 -4.19 13.39
N GLU A 7 -16.34 -4.18 13.65
CA GLU A 7 -17.05 -5.34 14.20
C GLU A 7 -17.01 -6.56 13.28
N LEU A 8 -17.16 -6.34 11.96
CA LEU A 8 -17.06 -7.43 10.98
C LEU A 8 -15.68 -8.07 10.98
N VAL A 9 -14.62 -7.27 10.91
CA VAL A 9 -13.23 -7.75 10.90
C VAL A 9 -12.90 -8.50 12.20
N ASP A 10 -13.34 -7.96 13.33
CA ASP A 10 -13.16 -8.58 14.64
C ASP A 10 -13.80 -9.97 14.73
N ARG A 11 -15.04 -10.11 14.22
CA ARG A 11 -15.75 -11.39 14.15
C ARG A 11 -15.10 -12.39 13.17
N ILE A 12 -14.61 -11.93 12.03
CA ILE A 12 -13.90 -12.79 11.07
C ILE A 12 -12.61 -13.29 11.72
N ALA A 13 -11.94 -12.47 12.52
CA ALA A 13 -10.72 -12.84 13.22
C ALA A 13 -10.91 -13.96 14.25
N ASP A 14 -12.13 -14.17 14.73
CA ASP A 14 -12.47 -15.28 15.64
C ASP A 14 -12.69 -16.63 14.93
N ILE A 15 -12.77 -16.66 13.61
CA ILE A 15 -13.00 -17.89 12.85
C ILE A 15 -11.73 -18.74 12.85
N PRO A 16 -11.78 -20.00 13.37
CA PRO A 16 -10.62 -20.88 13.37
C PRO A 16 -10.08 -21.15 11.96
N GLY A 17 -8.76 -21.16 11.82
CA GLY A 17 -8.07 -21.45 10.55
C GLY A 17 -7.89 -20.24 9.63
N ILE A 18 -8.39 -19.06 10.00
CA ILE A 18 -8.05 -17.81 9.28
C ILE A 18 -6.73 -17.27 9.80
N GLU A 19 -5.69 -17.40 9.00
CA GLU A 19 -4.32 -17.00 9.33
C GLU A 19 -4.03 -15.53 9.05
N TRP A 20 -4.62 -14.97 7.96
CA TRP A 20 -4.46 -13.57 7.58
C TRP A 20 -5.76 -12.95 7.10
N ILE A 21 -6.06 -11.77 7.64
CA ILE A 21 -7.12 -10.88 7.17
C ILE A 21 -6.46 -9.58 6.72
N LYS A 22 -6.62 -9.25 5.46
CA LYS A 22 -6.03 -8.07 4.85
C LYS A 22 -7.12 -7.09 4.40
N LEU A 23 -6.88 -5.80 4.59
CA LEU A 23 -7.84 -4.74 4.28
C LEU A 23 -7.42 -3.98 3.04
N HIS A 24 -8.28 -4.00 2.03
CA HIS A 24 -8.08 -3.33 0.76
C HIS A 24 -9.14 -2.25 0.52
N TYR A 25 -8.77 -1.24 -0.29
CA TYR A 25 -9.67 -0.19 -0.79
C TYR A 25 -10.34 0.64 0.29
N ALA A 26 -9.63 0.95 1.37
CA ALA A 26 -10.14 1.89 2.36
C ALA A 26 -10.28 3.29 1.76
N TYR A 27 -11.30 4.01 2.20
CA TYR A 27 -11.55 5.38 1.81
C TYR A 27 -11.11 6.34 2.93
N PRO A 28 -10.37 7.42 2.64
CA PRO A 28 -9.81 8.27 3.69
C PRO A 28 -10.87 9.12 4.42
N ALA A 29 -11.88 9.64 3.71
CA ALA A 29 -12.92 10.43 4.34
C ALA A 29 -13.87 9.53 5.16
N GLY A 30 -14.02 9.83 6.44
CA GLY A 30 -14.84 9.01 7.34
C GLY A 30 -14.26 7.64 7.67
N PHE A 31 -12.93 7.50 7.64
CA PHE A 31 -12.25 6.26 8.02
C PHE A 31 -12.68 5.80 9.42
N PRO A 32 -13.09 4.52 9.59
CA PRO A 32 -13.55 4.01 10.87
C PRO A 32 -12.38 3.78 11.83
N MET A 33 -12.12 4.75 12.71
CA MET A 33 -10.96 4.73 13.62
C MET A 33 -10.94 3.52 14.56
N GLU A 34 -12.10 2.96 14.90
CA GLU A 34 -12.24 1.74 15.72
C GLU A 34 -11.53 0.53 15.06
N LEU A 35 -11.38 0.55 13.74
CA LEU A 35 -10.68 -0.50 13.00
C LEU A 35 -9.21 -0.62 13.42
N LEU A 36 -8.55 0.49 13.77
CA LEU A 36 -7.15 0.50 14.18
C LEU A 36 -6.93 -0.30 15.48
N THR A 37 -7.91 -0.30 16.38
CA THR A 37 -7.86 -1.14 17.59
C THR A 37 -7.86 -2.62 17.21
N VAL A 38 -8.74 -3.03 16.30
CA VAL A 38 -8.81 -4.42 15.83
C VAL A 38 -7.50 -4.82 15.14
N MET A 39 -6.96 -3.97 14.27
CA MET A 39 -5.67 -4.21 13.58
C MET A 39 -4.49 -4.34 14.57
N ARG A 40 -4.51 -3.58 15.65
CA ARG A 40 -3.46 -3.66 16.68
C ARG A 40 -3.55 -4.92 17.54
N GLU A 41 -4.77 -5.34 17.91
CA GLU A 41 -5.01 -6.38 18.91
C GLU A 41 -5.13 -7.78 18.33
N ARG A 42 -5.63 -7.92 17.11
CA ARG A 42 -5.80 -9.22 16.44
C ARG A 42 -4.55 -9.62 15.67
N LYS A 43 -3.96 -10.76 16.05
CA LYS A 43 -2.70 -11.26 15.43
C LYS A 43 -2.85 -11.72 13.99
N ASN A 44 -4.06 -12.11 13.59
CA ASN A 44 -4.39 -12.55 12.24
C ASN A 44 -4.98 -11.43 11.36
N VAL A 45 -5.08 -10.21 11.88
CA VAL A 45 -5.35 -9.02 11.05
C VAL A 45 -4.01 -8.40 10.68
N CYS A 46 -3.67 -8.46 9.40
CA CYS A 46 -2.39 -7.99 8.88
C CYS A 46 -2.19 -6.51 9.20
N LYS A 47 -0.98 -6.14 9.59
CA LYS A 47 -0.59 -4.73 9.72
C LYS A 47 -0.33 -4.12 8.35
N TYR A 48 -1.35 -4.13 7.54
CA TYR A 48 -1.38 -3.65 6.17
C TYR A 48 -2.71 -2.95 5.90
N LEU A 49 -2.65 -1.76 5.34
CA LEU A 49 -3.83 -1.00 4.97
C LEU A 49 -3.65 -0.39 3.58
N ASP A 50 -4.50 -0.79 2.64
CA ASP A 50 -4.59 -0.15 1.34
C ASP A 50 -5.65 0.96 1.39
N ILE A 51 -5.19 2.22 1.24
CA ILE A 51 -6.01 3.43 1.32
C ILE A 51 -5.77 4.33 0.11
N ALA A 52 -6.75 4.43 -0.78
CA ALA A 52 -6.65 5.18 -2.02
C ALA A 52 -6.80 6.70 -1.77
N LEU A 53 -5.68 7.43 -1.71
CA LEU A 53 -5.67 8.88 -1.48
C LEU A 53 -5.94 9.68 -2.76
N GLN A 54 -5.47 9.21 -3.89
CA GLN A 54 -5.54 9.78 -5.24
C GLN A 54 -4.67 11.03 -5.43
N HIS A 55 -4.75 12.02 -4.56
CA HIS A 55 -3.96 13.24 -4.56
C HIS A 55 -3.79 13.80 -3.15
N CYS A 56 -3.00 14.87 -2.98
CA CYS A 56 -2.83 15.54 -1.70
C CYS A 56 -3.22 17.03 -1.73
N SER A 57 -3.11 17.73 -2.88
CA SER A 57 -3.43 19.15 -2.92
C SER A 57 -4.92 19.39 -2.68
N ASP A 58 -5.25 20.40 -1.87
CA ASP A 58 -6.66 20.72 -1.57
C ASP A 58 -7.46 21.08 -2.82
N HIS A 59 -6.81 21.72 -3.80
CA HIS A 59 -7.40 22.04 -5.09
C HIS A 59 -7.84 20.75 -5.80
N MET A 60 -6.94 19.79 -5.96
CA MET A 60 -7.24 18.53 -6.65
C MET A 60 -8.21 17.64 -5.86
N LEU A 61 -8.08 17.58 -4.53
CA LEU A 61 -9.02 16.83 -3.69
C LEU A 61 -10.45 17.35 -3.80
N GLN A 62 -10.64 18.67 -3.95
CA GLN A 62 -11.95 19.28 -4.21
C GLN A 62 -12.46 18.92 -5.60
N GLN A 63 -11.64 19.04 -6.64
CA GLN A 63 -12.01 18.68 -8.02
C GLN A 63 -12.40 17.20 -8.13
N MET A 64 -11.63 16.32 -7.52
CA MET A 64 -11.90 14.88 -7.44
C MET A 64 -13.04 14.52 -6.47
N ARG A 65 -13.61 15.50 -5.75
CA ARG A 65 -14.69 15.32 -4.76
C ARG A 65 -14.35 14.32 -3.66
N ARG A 66 -13.10 14.35 -3.17
CA ARG A 66 -12.61 13.35 -2.20
C ARG A 66 -13.17 13.52 -0.79
N GLY A 67 -13.75 14.68 -0.45
CA GLY A 67 -14.37 14.93 0.86
C GLY A 67 -13.39 14.95 2.04
N ILE A 68 -12.12 15.19 1.76
CA ILE A 68 -11.04 15.29 2.74
C ILE A 68 -10.04 16.35 2.29
N SER A 69 -9.38 17.04 3.22
CA SER A 69 -8.31 18.00 2.93
C SER A 69 -6.93 17.38 3.09
N LYS A 70 -5.88 18.04 2.53
CA LYS A 70 -4.48 17.66 2.74
C LYS A 70 -4.15 17.50 4.21
N LYS A 71 -4.51 18.49 5.02
CA LYS A 71 -4.26 18.46 6.47
C LYS A 71 -4.88 17.23 7.13
N GLN A 72 -6.14 16.97 6.85
CA GLN A 72 -6.86 15.81 7.40
C GLN A 72 -6.26 14.48 6.92
N THR A 73 -5.79 14.42 5.68
CA THR A 73 -5.10 13.23 5.13
C THR A 73 -3.80 12.96 5.88
N ILE A 74 -2.97 13.98 6.08
CA ILE A 74 -1.72 13.85 6.85
C ILE A 74 -1.99 13.43 8.30
N GLU A 75 -2.97 14.05 8.95
CA GLU A 75 -3.37 13.71 10.32
C GLU A 75 -3.86 12.26 10.41
N LEU A 76 -4.66 11.80 9.45
CA LEU A 76 -5.14 10.42 9.37
C LEU A 76 -3.98 9.42 9.25
N ILE A 77 -3.04 9.64 8.30
CA ILE A 77 -1.89 8.75 8.09
C ILE A 77 -1.02 8.68 9.36
N ARG A 78 -0.71 9.81 9.96
CA ARG A 78 0.06 9.87 11.21
C ARG A 78 -0.65 9.12 12.34
N LYS A 79 -1.96 9.29 12.46
CA LYS A 79 -2.77 8.60 13.45
C LYS A 79 -2.79 7.10 13.24
N ILE A 80 -2.95 6.63 11.99
CA ILE A 80 -2.88 5.20 11.65
C ILE A 80 -1.54 4.61 12.10
N ARG A 81 -0.42 5.24 11.76
CA ARG A 81 0.92 4.76 12.15
C ARG A 81 1.15 4.79 13.67
N GLN A 82 0.60 5.78 14.35
CA GLN A 82 0.68 5.87 15.81
C GLN A 82 -0.11 4.75 16.51
N GLU A 83 -1.33 4.47 16.05
CA GLU A 83 -2.22 3.49 16.68
C GLU A 83 -1.84 2.04 16.34
N VAL A 84 -1.24 1.81 15.17
CA VAL A 84 -0.82 0.48 14.71
C VAL A 84 0.67 0.51 14.36
N PRO A 85 1.57 0.41 15.37
CA PRO A 85 3.01 0.40 15.11
C PRO A 85 3.43 -0.72 14.17
N GLY A 86 4.26 -0.39 13.17
CA GLY A 86 4.73 -1.33 12.15
C GLY A 86 3.73 -1.59 11.02
N ILE A 87 2.65 -0.81 10.92
CA ILE A 87 1.72 -0.91 9.78
C ILE A 87 2.39 -0.46 8.48
N PHE A 88 2.18 -1.22 7.43
CA PHE A 88 2.49 -0.82 6.06
C PHE A 88 1.25 -0.19 5.42
N ILE A 89 1.40 1.02 4.92
CA ILE A 89 0.34 1.74 4.23
C ILE A 89 0.61 1.68 2.73
N ARG A 90 -0.33 1.07 2.01
CA ARG A 90 -0.39 1.11 0.56
C ARG A 90 -1.31 2.24 0.14
N THR A 91 -0.90 3.00 -0.86
CA THR A 91 -1.75 4.04 -1.45
C THR A 91 -1.71 4.00 -2.97
N THR A 92 -2.75 4.55 -3.57
CA THR A 92 -2.83 4.82 -5.00
C THR A 92 -2.97 6.30 -5.21
N LEU A 93 -2.16 6.84 -6.11
CA LEU A 93 -2.19 8.23 -6.55
C LEU A 93 -2.56 8.32 -8.03
N MET A 94 -3.01 9.48 -8.45
CA MET A 94 -3.35 9.79 -9.84
C MET A 94 -2.66 11.08 -10.24
N THR A 95 -2.08 11.13 -11.43
CA THR A 95 -1.45 12.32 -12.00
C THR A 95 -2.17 12.75 -13.26
N GLY A 96 -2.20 14.05 -13.52
CA GLY A 96 -2.78 14.61 -14.74
C GLY A 96 -4.30 14.56 -14.81
N HIS A 97 -4.98 14.55 -13.64
CA HIS A 97 -6.41 14.83 -13.61
C HIS A 97 -6.68 16.22 -14.20
N PRO A 98 -7.79 16.43 -14.93
CA PRO A 98 -8.15 17.74 -15.47
C PRO A 98 -7.99 18.87 -14.44
N GLY A 99 -7.30 19.94 -14.84
CA GLY A 99 -7.00 21.07 -13.99
C GLY A 99 -5.79 20.93 -13.06
N GLU A 100 -5.07 19.80 -13.06
CA GLU A 100 -3.87 19.63 -12.25
C GLU A 100 -2.75 20.59 -12.71
N THR A 101 -2.39 21.54 -11.87
CA THR A 101 -1.32 22.50 -12.14
C THR A 101 0.06 21.92 -11.88
N ALA A 102 1.11 22.64 -12.27
CA ALA A 102 2.48 22.26 -11.93
C ALA A 102 2.72 22.34 -10.42
N GLU A 103 2.12 23.31 -9.75
CA GLU A 103 2.19 23.52 -8.31
C GLU A 103 1.52 22.37 -7.55
N ASP A 104 0.33 21.91 -7.99
CA ASP A 104 -0.36 20.75 -7.42
C ASP A 104 0.50 19.50 -7.51
N PHE A 105 1.17 19.31 -8.66
CA PHE A 105 2.04 18.17 -8.87
C PHE A 105 3.32 18.22 -8.00
N GLU A 106 3.99 19.38 -7.88
CA GLU A 106 5.13 19.52 -6.97
C GLU A 106 4.73 19.26 -5.52
N GLU A 107 3.56 19.75 -5.11
CA GLU A 107 3.00 19.47 -3.78
C GLU A 107 2.79 17.96 -3.57
N LEU A 108 2.35 17.22 -4.60
CA LEU A 108 2.21 15.77 -4.56
C LEU A 108 3.56 15.09 -4.42
N CYS A 109 4.60 15.54 -5.13
CA CYS A 109 5.96 15.01 -5.00
C CYS A 109 6.51 15.20 -3.57
N GLU A 110 6.31 16.38 -2.97
CA GLU A 110 6.73 16.65 -1.59
C GLU A 110 5.97 15.79 -0.60
N PHE A 111 4.67 15.63 -0.80
CA PHE A 111 3.83 14.77 0.04
C PHE A 111 4.30 13.32 0.03
N VAL A 112 4.67 12.75 -1.12
CA VAL A 112 5.20 11.38 -1.20
C VAL A 112 6.52 11.26 -0.44
N ARG A 113 7.44 12.24 -0.57
CA ARG A 113 8.70 12.27 0.18
C ARG A 113 8.50 12.35 1.69
N GLU A 114 7.52 13.16 2.14
CA GLU A 114 7.22 13.35 3.55
C GLU A 114 6.52 12.12 4.16
N MET A 115 5.50 11.61 3.46
CA MET A 115 4.68 10.52 3.99
C MET A 115 5.37 9.16 3.92
N ARG A 116 6.30 8.96 2.95
CA ARG A 116 7.09 7.73 2.83
C ARG A 116 6.23 6.48 2.92
N PHE A 117 5.32 6.34 1.97
CA PHE A 117 4.45 5.15 1.91
C PHE A 117 5.29 3.89 1.69
N GLU A 118 4.93 2.83 2.39
CA GLU A 118 5.59 1.53 2.26
C GLU A 118 5.29 0.90 0.90
N ARG A 119 4.08 1.14 0.39
CA ARG A 119 3.64 0.70 -0.94
C ARG A 119 2.89 1.83 -1.63
N LEU A 120 3.21 2.11 -2.89
CA LEU A 120 2.55 3.16 -3.66
C LEU A 120 2.46 2.76 -5.12
N GLY A 121 1.28 2.88 -5.69
CA GLY A 121 1.06 2.88 -7.13
C GLY A 121 0.57 4.24 -7.59
N VAL A 122 0.99 4.66 -8.79
CA VAL A 122 0.49 5.88 -9.41
C VAL A 122 0.03 5.60 -10.84
N PHE A 123 -1.09 6.20 -11.22
CA PHE A 123 -1.66 6.04 -12.55
C PHE A 123 -1.84 7.42 -13.20
N PRO A 124 -1.48 7.58 -14.48
CA PRO A 124 -1.91 8.72 -15.25
C PRO A 124 -3.44 8.71 -15.35
N TYR A 125 -4.06 9.88 -15.29
CA TYR A 125 -5.51 10.01 -15.45
C TYR A 125 -5.93 9.44 -16.81
N SER A 126 -6.92 8.57 -16.80
CA SER A 126 -7.62 8.08 -18.00
C SER A 126 -9.00 8.72 -18.07
N HIS A 127 -9.31 9.33 -19.20
CA HIS A 127 -10.62 9.91 -19.42
C HIS A 127 -11.67 8.81 -19.64
N GLU A 128 -12.75 8.88 -18.88
CA GLU A 128 -13.84 7.91 -18.94
C GLU A 128 -15.15 8.63 -19.27
N ASP A 129 -15.77 8.25 -20.39
CA ASP A 129 -17.03 8.80 -20.85
C ASP A 129 -18.15 8.63 -19.81
N ASP A 130 -19.13 9.52 -19.83
CA ASP A 130 -20.31 9.51 -18.95
C ASP A 130 -20.04 9.66 -17.45
N THR A 131 -18.80 9.89 -17.05
CA THR A 131 -18.45 10.19 -15.65
C THR A 131 -18.86 11.62 -15.28
N TRP A 132 -18.81 11.92 -13.96
CA TRP A 132 -18.99 13.30 -13.52
C TRP A 132 -17.86 14.21 -14.02
N CYS A 133 -16.63 13.68 -14.05
CA CYS A 133 -15.45 14.40 -14.54
C CYS A 133 -15.61 14.78 -16.01
N ASP A 134 -15.98 13.84 -16.87
CA ASP A 134 -16.25 14.07 -18.29
C ASP A 134 -17.29 15.18 -18.53
N ARG A 135 -18.34 15.22 -17.72
CA ARG A 135 -19.41 16.22 -17.88
C ARG A 135 -19.06 17.62 -17.38
N HIS A 136 -18.01 17.78 -16.56
CA HIS A 136 -17.70 19.04 -15.88
C HIS A 136 -16.32 19.59 -16.18
N TYR A 137 -15.39 18.77 -16.63
CA TYR A 137 -14.02 19.16 -16.93
C TYR A 137 -13.63 18.72 -18.33
N GLN A 138 -12.86 19.56 -19.00
CA GLN A 138 -12.14 19.17 -20.19
C GLN A 138 -10.82 18.54 -19.77
N ASP A 139 -10.42 17.43 -20.40
CA ASP A 139 -9.09 16.85 -20.20
C ASP A 139 -8.05 17.76 -20.87
N ASP A 140 -7.47 18.64 -20.06
CA ASP A 140 -6.58 19.72 -20.47
C ASP A 140 -5.10 19.42 -20.18
N VAL A 141 -4.78 18.29 -19.55
CA VAL A 141 -3.41 17.87 -19.30
C VAL A 141 -2.95 16.89 -20.40
N PRO A 142 -1.90 17.25 -21.18
CA PRO A 142 -1.40 16.37 -22.22
C PRO A 142 -0.98 14.99 -21.68
N GLU A 143 -1.24 13.95 -22.45
CA GLU A 143 -0.95 12.55 -22.07
C GLU A 143 0.54 12.32 -21.74
N GLU A 144 1.43 13.00 -22.44
CA GLU A 144 2.86 12.97 -22.16
C GLU A 144 3.19 13.50 -20.77
N ILE A 145 2.56 14.61 -20.37
CA ILE A 145 2.74 15.21 -19.03
C ILE A 145 2.17 14.31 -17.94
N LYS A 146 1.02 13.67 -18.16
CA LYS A 146 0.44 12.71 -17.22
C LYS A 146 1.42 11.57 -16.93
N ARG A 147 2.03 11.00 -17.98
CA ARG A 147 3.01 9.90 -17.88
C ARG A 147 4.33 10.36 -17.26
N GLU A 148 4.84 11.52 -17.63
CA GLU A 148 6.04 12.10 -17.04
C GLU A 148 5.86 12.27 -15.54
N ARG A 149 4.74 12.85 -15.11
CA ARG A 149 4.41 13.03 -13.69
C ARG A 149 4.32 11.71 -12.95
N ALA A 150 3.64 10.71 -13.53
CA ALA A 150 3.57 9.37 -12.95
C ALA A 150 4.96 8.74 -12.80
N GLY A 151 5.80 8.82 -13.83
CA GLY A 151 7.17 8.34 -13.79
C GLY A 151 8.02 9.00 -12.71
N ARG A 152 7.87 10.32 -12.51
CA ARG A 152 8.58 11.05 -11.46
C ARG A 152 8.16 10.64 -10.06
N ILE A 153 6.87 10.40 -9.81
CA ILE A 153 6.39 9.87 -8.53
C ILE A 153 6.96 8.48 -8.28
N MET A 154 6.97 7.60 -9.30
CA MET A 154 7.53 6.25 -9.17
C MET A 154 9.03 6.28 -8.88
N GLN A 155 9.80 7.20 -9.46
CA GLN A 155 11.22 7.36 -9.12
C GLN A 155 11.44 7.76 -7.66
N ILE A 156 10.60 8.66 -7.12
CA ILE A 156 10.65 9.02 -5.70
C ILE A 156 10.33 7.79 -4.83
N GLN A 157 9.28 7.06 -5.21
CA GLN A 157 8.83 5.89 -4.46
C GLN A 157 9.85 4.74 -4.50
N ALA A 158 10.53 4.51 -5.62
CA ALA A 158 11.56 3.47 -5.74
C ALA A 158 12.67 3.66 -4.69
N GLY A 159 13.18 4.87 -4.51
CA GLY A 159 14.15 5.16 -3.46
C GLY A 159 13.62 4.93 -2.04
N ILE A 160 12.35 5.27 -1.80
CA ILE A 160 11.70 5.02 -0.51
C ILE A 160 11.53 3.51 -0.26
N ALA A 161 11.09 2.78 -1.28
CA ALA A 161 10.87 1.33 -1.19
C ALA A 161 12.19 0.58 -0.92
N GLU A 162 13.28 0.96 -1.61
CA GLU A 162 14.61 0.39 -1.38
C GLU A 162 15.09 0.61 0.07
N GLU A 163 14.96 1.83 0.60
CA GLU A 163 15.35 2.13 1.99
C GLU A 163 14.52 1.31 3.00
N ILE A 164 13.20 1.19 2.77
CA ILE A 164 12.31 0.40 3.62
C ILE A 164 12.65 -1.09 3.52
N GLY A 165 12.88 -1.62 2.32
CA GLY A 165 13.30 -3.00 2.10
C GLY A 165 14.59 -3.31 2.86
N ARG A 166 15.63 -2.48 2.69
CA ARG A 166 16.90 -2.63 3.41
C ARG A 166 16.75 -2.60 4.93
N SER A 167 15.81 -1.83 5.46
CA SER A 167 15.55 -1.76 6.91
C SER A 167 14.96 -3.06 7.48
N GLN A 168 14.46 -3.95 6.63
CA GLN A 168 13.93 -5.26 7.04
C GLN A 168 15.01 -6.35 7.11
N ILE A 169 16.19 -6.12 6.57
CA ILE A 169 17.28 -7.11 6.59
C ILE A 169 17.61 -7.51 8.04
N GLY A 170 17.69 -8.82 8.29
CA GLY A 170 17.87 -9.41 9.61
C GLY A 170 16.59 -9.61 10.42
N GLN A 171 15.45 -9.09 9.96
CA GLN A 171 14.16 -9.33 10.63
C GLN A 171 13.65 -10.75 10.33
N VAL A 172 12.97 -11.33 11.33
CA VAL A 172 12.26 -12.59 11.18
C VAL A 172 10.81 -12.32 10.88
N VAL A 173 10.37 -12.71 9.69
CA VAL A 173 9.01 -12.51 9.20
C VAL A 173 8.29 -13.83 8.93
N LYS A 174 6.96 -13.80 8.95
CA LYS A 174 6.11 -14.91 8.50
C LYS A 174 5.86 -14.74 7.00
N VAL A 175 6.19 -15.74 6.19
CA VAL A 175 6.04 -15.75 4.75
C VAL A 175 5.08 -16.85 4.34
N LEU A 176 4.10 -16.54 3.51
CA LEU A 176 3.25 -17.48 2.79
C LEU A 176 3.90 -17.80 1.46
N ILE A 177 4.07 -19.09 1.14
CA ILE A 177 4.60 -19.51 -0.16
C ILE A 177 3.48 -19.50 -1.17
N ASP A 178 3.60 -18.67 -2.19
CA ASP A 178 2.60 -18.51 -3.25
C ASP A 178 2.82 -19.46 -4.42
N ARG A 179 4.08 -19.64 -4.83
CA ARG A 179 4.46 -20.51 -5.97
C ARG A 179 5.90 -20.97 -5.89
N GLN A 180 6.20 -21.99 -6.68
CA GLN A 180 7.56 -22.46 -6.95
C GLN A 180 7.96 -22.09 -8.36
N GLU A 181 9.13 -21.53 -8.52
CA GLU A 181 9.85 -21.30 -9.77
C GLU A 181 10.96 -22.35 -9.93
N GLU A 182 11.73 -22.33 -11.04
CA GLU A 182 12.75 -23.35 -11.31
C GLU A 182 13.85 -23.41 -10.24
N GLU A 183 14.36 -22.26 -9.79
CA GLU A 183 15.49 -22.15 -8.87
C GLU A 183 15.12 -21.57 -7.49
N TYR A 184 13.91 -21.10 -7.29
CA TYR A 184 13.48 -20.42 -6.07
C TYR A 184 11.99 -20.58 -5.80
N TYR A 185 11.60 -20.29 -4.57
CA TYR A 185 10.20 -20.09 -4.20
C TYR A 185 9.88 -18.61 -4.13
N VAL A 186 8.65 -18.29 -4.42
CA VAL A 186 8.10 -16.93 -4.28
C VAL A 186 7.03 -16.96 -3.21
N GLY A 187 7.14 -16.02 -2.30
CA GLY A 187 6.15 -15.85 -1.24
C GLY A 187 5.88 -14.37 -0.97
N ARG A 188 5.08 -14.12 0.04
CA ARG A 188 4.77 -12.76 0.50
C ARG A 188 4.66 -12.70 2.00
N THR A 189 4.88 -11.50 2.55
CA THR A 189 4.65 -11.22 3.96
C THR A 189 3.22 -10.74 4.23
N GLU A 190 2.88 -10.51 5.50
CA GLU A 190 1.63 -9.85 5.86
C GLU A 190 1.50 -8.43 5.28
N HIS A 191 2.60 -7.82 4.86
CA HIS A 191 2.68 -6.46 4.34
C HIS A 191 2.53 -6.35 2.82
N ASP A 192 2.33 -7.48 2.12
CA ASP A 192 2.33 -7.52 0.66
C ASP A 192 1.03 -8.12 0.12
N SER A 193 0.47 -7.49 -0.91
CA SER A 193 -0.67 -8.02 -1.65
C SER A 193 -0.20 -8.84 -2.84
N PRO A 194 -0.84 -9.98 -3.13
CA PRO A 194 -0.47 -10.78 -4.29
C PRO A 194 -0.58 -9.97 -5.58
N GLU A 195 0.37 -10.18 -6.50
CA GLU A 195 0.40 -9.63 -7.86
C GLU A 195 0.61 -8.11 -7.99
N VAL A 196 0.63 -7.36 -6.88
CA VAL A 196 0.73 -5.88 -6.92
C VAL A 196 1.80 -5.29 -6.01
N ASP A 197 2.20 -6.01 -4.97
CA ASP A 197 3.25 -5.57 -4.04
C ASP A 197 4.51 -6.45 -4.22
N PRO A 198 5.65 -6.06 -3.66
CA PRO A 198 6.89 -6.83 -3.68
C PRO A 198 6.74 -8.28 -3.26
N GLU A 199 7.57 -9.13 -3.80
CA GLU A 199 7.64 -10.55 -3.51
C GLU A 199 8.80 -10.86 -2.55
N VAL A 200 8.72 -12.03 -1.93
CA VAL A 200 9.83 -12.59 -1.16
C VAL A 200 10.41 -13.76 -1.94
N LEU A 201 11.66 -13.63 -2.35
CA LEU A 201 12.39 -14.64 -3.12
C LEU A 201 13.21 -15.53 -2.16
N ILE A 202 12.99 -16.84 -2.22
CA ILE A 202 13.59 -17.82 -1.31
C ILE A 202 14.34 -18.87 -2.13
N PRO A 203 15.66 -19.09 -1.92
CA PRO A 203 16.44 -20.11 -2.63
C PRO A 203 15.79 -21.49 -2.55
N GLY A 204 15.77 -22.23 -3.68
CA GLY A 204 15.13 -23.53 -3.84
C GLY A 204 15.88 -24.72 -3.20
N GLU A 205 16.90 -24.48 -2.38
CA GLU A 205 17.72 -25.53 -1.75
C GLU A 205 16.95 -26.44 -0.79
N ARG A 206 15.85 -25.96 -0.24
CA ARG A 206 14.95 -26.71 0.65
C ARG A 206 13.57 -26.85 0.02
N THR A 207 12.95 -28.02 0.22
CA THR A 207 11.58 -28.24 -0.27
C THR A 207 10.57 -27.52 0.64
N LEU A 208 9.81 -26.59 0.07
CA LEU A 208 8.72 -25.88 0.73
C LEU A 208 7.39 -26.29 0.10
N GLN A 209 6.30 -26.16 0.85
CA GLN A 209 4.94 -26.40 0.34
C GLN A 209 4.27 -25.09 -0.03
N VAL A 210 3.77 -25.01 -1.25
CA VAL A 210 2.93 -23.89 -1.71
C VAL A 210 1.64 -23.87 -0.87
N GLY A 211 1.24 -22.68 -0.43
CA GLY A 211 0.10 -22.47 0.46
C GLY A 211 0.41 -22.57 1.95
N GLU A 212 1.63 -22.93 2.34
CA GLU A 212 2.06 -23.02 3.73
C GLU A 212 2.86 -21.80 4.19
N PHE A 213 2.83 -21.55 5.49
CA PHE A 213 3.53 -20.46 6.14
C PHE A 213 4.85 -20.90 6.76
N TYR A 214 5.90 -20.10 6.56
CA TYR A 214 7.21 -20.34 7.15
C TYR A 214 7.73 -19.08 7.85
N ARG A 215 8.53 -19.27 8.91
CA ARG A 215 9.30 -18.19 9.53
C ARG A 215 10.63 -18.06 8.83
N MET A 216 10.92 -16.89 8.30
CA MET A 216 12.09 -16.62 7.49
C MET A 216 12.83 -15.39 7.98
N VAL A 217 14.15 -15.37 7.79
CA VAL A 217 15.00 -14.20 8.01
C VAL A 217 15.16 -13.49 6.67
N ILE A 218 14.92 -12.21 6.63
CA ILE A 218 15.23 -11.37 5.46
C ILE A 218 16.73 -11.22 5.37
N THR A 219 17.33 -11.69 4.27
CA THR A 219 18.79 -11.68 4.03
C THR A 219 19.22 -10.57 3.09
N GLY A 220 18.29 -10.04 2.30
CA GLY A 220 18.57 -8.98 1.33
C GLY A 220 17.30 -8.28 0.87
N ALA A 221 17.49 -7.18 0.17
CA ALA A 221 16.44 -6.43 -0.51
C ALA A 221 17.04 -5.76 -1.74
N ASP A 222 16.28 -5.72 -2.83
CA ASP A 222 16.57 -4.87 -3.98
C ASP A 222 15.57 -3.71 -4.09
N GLU A 223 15.37 -3.15 -5.28
CA GLU A 223 14.46 -2.03 -5.50
C GLU A 223 13.00 -2.38 -5.18
N TYR A 224 12.60 -3.64 -5.40
CA TYR A 224 11.21 -4.08 -5.26
C TYR A 224 11.06 -5.28 -4.34
N ASP A 225 11.93 -6.29 -4.42
CA ASP A 225 11.73 -7.58 -3.77
C ASP A 225 12.63 -7.79 -2.55
N LEU A 226 12.21 -8.72 -1.70
CA LEU A 226 12.99 -9.16 -0.55
C LEU A 226 13.59 -10.53 -0.82
N PHE A 227 14.79 -10.78 -0.28
CA PHE A 227 15.40 -12.11 -0.26
C PHE A 227 15.32 -12.67 1.15
N ALA A 228 14.95 -13.93 1.27
CA ALA A 228 14.80 -14.56 2.58
C ALA A 228 15.27 -16.01 2.61
N GLU A 229 15.63 -16.47 3.80
CA GLU A 229 16.00 -17.85 4.09
C GLU A 229 15.20 -18.37 5.27
N ILE A 230 14.99 -19.70 5.32
CA ILE A 230 14.32 -20.34 6.45
C ILE A 230 15.13 -20.09 7.72
N ARG A 231 14.46 -19.61 8.76
CA ARG A 231 15.06 -19.56 10.08
C ARG A 231 15.25 -20.98 10.62
N GLU A 232 16.48 -21.36 10.87
CA GLU A 232 16.75 -22.59 11.64
C GLU A 232 16.25 -22.40 13.08
N GLU A 233 15.44 -23.33 13.55
CA GLU A 233 15.11 -23.39 14.97
C GLU A 233 16.34 -23.95 15.71
N GLU A 234 16.87 -23.18 16.66
CA GLU A 234 17.89 -23.64 17.61
C GLU A 234 17.30 -24.62 18.61
#